data_5ad3df4ee0ec9d8d5d35bee4a6a08707
#
_entry.id   5ad3df4ee0ec9d8d5d35bee4a6a08707
#
_cell.length_a   1.000
_cell.length_b   1.000
_cell.length_c   1.000
_cell.angle_alpha   90.00
_cell.angle_beta   90.00
_cell.angle_gamma   90.00
#
_symmetry.space_group_name_H-M   'P 1'
#
loop_
_entity.id
_entity.type
_entity.pdbx_description
1 polymer ?
#
loop_
_entity_poly.entity_id
_entity_poly.type
_entity_poly.pdbx_seq_one_letter_code
_entity_poly.pdbx_strand_id
1 'polypeptide(L)' 'MKERFEEIFEQVQIELDLDWWELYDSDKFDIVVALIVAEFGEGVLDSDEYSEWETEMYWDL' A
#
# COMPACT_ATOMS: atom_id res chain seq x y z
N MET A 1 1.21 -12.31 2.02
CA MET A 1 0.43 -11.11 1.62
C MET A 1 1.18 -9.79 1.76
N LYS A 2 1.96 -9.60 2.83
CA LYS A 2 2.72 -8.36 3.01
C LYS A 2 3.67 -8.07 1.86
N GLU A 3 4.37 -9.09 1.36
CA GLU A 3 5.28 -8.91 0.23
C GLU A 3 4.55 -8.41 -0.99
N ARG A 4 3.33 -8.89 -1.21
CA ARG A 4 2.55 -8.45 -2.35
C ARG A 4 2.07 -7.01 -2.19
N PHE A 5 1.73 -6.61 -0.97
CA PHE A 5 1.37 -5.22 -0.69
C PHE A 5 2.54 -4.30 -1.02
N GLU A 6 3.75 -4.69 -0.63
CA GLU A 6 4.94 -3.89 -0.91
C GLU A 6 5.22 -3.83 -2.41
N GLU A 7 5.04 -4.93 -3.13
CA GLU A 7 5.22 -4.95 -4.58
C GLU A 7 4.27 -3.98 -5.26
N ILE A 8 2.99 -4.00 -4.85
CA ILE A 8 1.99 -3.10 -5.43
C ILE A 8 2.37 -1.65 -5.13
N PHE A 9 2.78 -1.37 -3.89
CA PHE A 9 3.19 -0.03 -3.49
C PHE A 9 4.38 0.46 -4.34
N GLU A 10 5.40 -0.38 -4.48
CA GLU A 10 6.58 -0.03 -5.27
C GLU A 10 6.23 0.17 -6.74
N GLN A 11 5.34 -0.65 -7.27
CA GLN A 11 4.90 -0.52 -8.66
C GLN A 11 4.28 0.84 -8.91
N VAL A 12 3.37 1.27 -8.03
CA VAL A 12 2.73 2.57 -8.14
C VAL A 12 3.75 3.69 -7.95
N GLN A 13 4.66 3.52 -7.02
CA GLN A 13 5.73 4.47 -6.75
C GLN A 13 6.57 4.73 -8.00
N ILE A 14 6.95 3.67 -8.68
CA ILE A 14 7.73 3.75 -9.91
C ILE A 14 6.93 4.41 -11.02
N GLU A 15 5.70 4.00 -11.21
CA GLU A 15 4.84 4.51 -12.28
C GLU A 15 4.56 6.00 -12.13
N LEU A 16 4.39 6.47 -10.90
CA LEU A 16 4.10 7.87 -10.63
C LEU A 16 5.35 8.70 -10.36
N ASP A 17 6.51 8.05 -10.30
CA ASP A 17 7.80 8.70 -10.03
C ASP A 17 7.76 9.50 -8.73
N LEU A 18 7.28 8.86 -7.68
CA LEU A 18 7.17 9.48 -6.35
C LEU A 18 8.04 8.74 -5.35
N ASP A 19 8.51 9.46 -4.32
CA ASP A 19 9.13 8.82 -3.17
C ASP A 19 8.03 8.11 -2.38
N TRP A 20 8.42 7.09 -1.59
CA TRP A 20 7.42 6.33 -0.83
C TRP A 20 6.62 7.23 0.13
N TRP A 21 7.29 8.22 0.71
CA TRP A 21 6.63 9.16 1.61
C TRP A 21 5.59 10.01 0.87
N GLU A 22 5.94 10.48 -0.29
CA GLU A 22 5.04 11.29 -1.11
C GLU A 22 3.81 10.49 -1.53
N LEU A 23 4.01 9.22 -1.85
CA LEU A 23 2.89 8.36 -2.22
C LEU A 23 2.01 8.06 -1.01
N TYR A 24 2.63 7.72 0.12
CA TYR A 24 1.90 7.36 1.33
C TYR A 24 1.06 8.52 1.87
N ASP A 25 1.60 9.74 1.82
CA ASP A 25 0.96 10.92 2.40
C ASP A 25 0.12 11.71 1.40
N SER A 26 -0.25 11.09 0.28
CA SER A 26 -1.03 11.76 -0.75
C SER A 26 -2.30 11.00 -1.08
N ASP A 27 -3.21 11.66 -1.80
CA ASP A 27 -4.42 11.03 -2.31
C ASP A 27 -4.12 9.84 -3.22
N LYS A 28 -2.92 9.80 -3.76
CA LYS A 28 -2.51 8.74 -4.67
C LYS A 28 -2.33 7.40 -3.97
N PHE A 29 -2.23 7.40 -2.64
CA PHE A 29 -2.23 6.15 -1.89
C PHE A 29 -3.51 5.36 -2.12
N ASP A 30 -4.61 6.03 -2.43
CA ASP A 30 -5.87 5.36 -2.76
C ASP A 30 -5.72 4.43 -3.96
N ILE A 31 -4.80 4.74 -4.89
CA ILE A 31 -4.52 3.87 -6.03
C ILE A 31 -3.93 2.55 -5.54
N VAL A 32 -3.01 2.62 -4.59
CA VAL A 32 -2.40 1.42 -4.00
C VAL A 32 -3.47 0.58 -3.30
N VAL A 33 -4.31 1.23 -2.50
CA VAL A 33 -5.39 0.53 -1.78
C VAL A 33 -6.36 -0.12 -2.77
N ALA A 34 -6.73 0.60 -3.83
CA ALA A 34 -7.63 0.06 -4.84
C ALA A 34 -7.06 -1.17 -5.53
N LEU A 35 -5.76 -1.18 -5.82
CA LEU A 35 -5.10 -2.32 -6.44
C LEU A 35 -5.04 -3.51 -5.48
N ILE A 36 -4.78 -3.26 -4.21
CA ILE A 36 -4.77 -4.31 -3.19
C ILE A 36 -6.16 -4.93 -3.06
N VAL A 37 -7.19 -4.10 -3.00
CA VAL A 37 -8.58 -4.57 -2.92
C VAL A 37 -8.95 -5.35 -4.18
N ALA A 38 -8.52 -4.90 -5.34
CA ALA A 38 -8.81 -5.59 -6.60
C ALA A 38 -8.19 -6.98 -6.64
N GLU A 39 -7.04 -7.17 -6.01
CA GLU A 39 -6.35 -8.46 -6.01
C GLU A 39 -6.84 -9.39 -4.91
N PHE A 40 -7.10 -8.88 -3.71
CA PHE A 40 -7.39 -9.69 -2.54
C PHE A 40 -8.84 -9.61 -2.07
N GLY A 41 -9.60 -8.62 -2.55
CA GLY A 41 -10.98 -8.39 -2.11
C GLY A 41 -11.04 -7.36 -0.99
N GLU A 42 -12.23 -6.80 -0.76
CA GLU A 42 -12.43 -5.74 0.22
C GLU A 42 -12.08 -6.16 1.64
N GLY A 43 -12.26 -7.43 1.97
CA GLY A 43 -11.97 -7.93 3.31
C GLY A 43 -10.51 -7.81 3.70
N VAL A 44 -9.60 -7.62 2.72
CA VAL A 44 -8.18 -7.51 3.03
C VAL A 44 -7.89 -6.28 3.90
N LEU A 45 -8.67 -5.23 3.78
CA LEU A 45 -8.46 -4.01 4.55
C LEU A 45 -8.72 -4.22 6.04
N ASP A 46 -9.52 -5.22 6.38
CA ASP A 46 -9.79 -5.59 7.77
C ASP A 46 -8.87 -6.70 8.29
N SER A 47 -7.96 -7.18 7.44
CA SER A 47 -7.07 -8.26 7.83
C SER A 47 -5.93 -7.76 8.71
N ASP A 48 -5.43 -8.64 9.56
CA ASP A 48 -4.29 -8.33 10.42
C ASP A 48 -3.04 -8.06 9.59
N GLU A 49 -2.87 -8.76 8.49
CA GLU A 49 -1.70 -8.56 7.63
C GLU A 49 -1.65 -7.16 7.03
N TYR A 50 -2.79 -6.68 6.57
CA TYR A 50 -2.86 -5.32 6.02
C TYR A 50 -2.58 -4.29 7.12
N SER A 51 -3.20 -4.46 8.27
CA SER A 51 -3.01 -3.57 9.41
C SER A 51 -1.55 -3.53 9.86
N GLU A 52 -0.90 -4.69 9.92
CA GLU A 52 0.51 -4.78 10.29
C GLU A 52 1.41 -4.10 9.25
N TRP A 53 1.13 -4.33 7.97
CA TRP A 53 1.91 -3.72 6.90
C TRP A 53 1.81 -2.20 6.93
N GLU A 54 0.60 -1.68 7.10
CA GLU A 54 0.38 -0.24 7.17
C GLU A 54 1.06 0.37 8.38
N THR A 55 1.00 -0.31 9.52
CA THR A 55 1.65 0.12 10.75
C THR A 55 3.17 0.14 10.60
N GLU A 56 3.73 -0.89 10.01
CA GLU A 56 5.17 -0.97 9.76
C GLU A 56 5.63 0.17 8.86
N MET A 57 4.84 0.47 7.84
CA MET A 57 5.16 1.57 6.93
C MET A 57 5.16 2.92 7.67
N TYR A 58 4.21 3.11 8.55
CA TYR A 58 4.12 4.31 9.35
C TYR A 58 5.31 4.47 10.30
N TRP A 59 5.75 3.36 10.91
CA TRP A 59 6.84 3.39 11.87
C TRP A 59 8.22 3.53 11.21
N ASP A 60 8.34 3.21 9.94
CA ASP A 60 9.59 3.38 9.21
C ASP A 60 9.84 4.84 8.81
N LEU A 61 8.94 5.70 9.18
CA LEU A 61 9.17 7.12 9.02
C LEU A 61 10.20 7.61 10.03
#